data_cfaacad8ba7fc4e93922d38783d60fc8
#
_entry.id   cfaacad8ba7fc4e93922d38783d60fc8
#
_cell.length_a   1.000
_cell.length_b   1.000
_cell.length_c   1.000
_cell.angle_alpha   90.00
_cell.angle_beta   90.00
_cell.angle_gamma   90.00
#
_symmetry.space_group_name_H-M   'P 1'
#
loop_
_entity.id
_entity.type
_entity.pdbx_description
1 polymer ?
#
loop_
_entity_poly.entity_id
_entity_poly.type
_entity_poly.pdbx_seq_one_letter_code
_entity_poly.pdbx_strand_id
1 'polypeptide(L)'
;YAEQAGISDYVDLLLAIMQQESAGRGSDVMQTSEALGLAPGTLSAERSIQEAVRIMAELISSCNVKSPADEPGIRLLLQAYNFGSGYVTHALNNGGGWSQASTDSYAKKYSHGRKRSGKAAEIMGEWAYGDQHYTDHVLRYYTISSTPGTSDSTGSGTVSGGVAGNIPKEARKAYLFPNGVPQTESAMRTYLTTISVPINDIFGNPNTMNLTVHKKLAEDVRGAFVDMQRAGFRIDKTQTAAFCWRTMSSNHNKISYHAYGSCIDINWNHNPYTTSPPANYRPGADPLSIPDNVVAIWKKHGFYWGGDWKSAKDYMHFTF
;
A
#
# COMPACT_ATOMS: atom_id res chain seq x y z
N TYR A 1 -6.63 -20.63 4.37
CA TYR A 1 -7.77 -20.70 3.43
C TYR A 1 -7.30 -20.49 1.98
N ALA A 2 -6.54 -19.43 1.70
CA ALA A 2 -6.04 -19.15 0.35
C ALA A 2 -5.17 -20.31 -0.21
N GLU A 3 -4.33 -20.90 0.64
CA GLU A 3 -3.52 -22.07 0.29
C GLU A 3 -4.40 -23.28 -0.07
N GLN A 4 -5.43 -23.55 0.73
CA GLN A 4 -6.38 -24.64 0.48
C GLN A 4 -7.17 -24.46 -0.81
N ALA A 5 -7.42 -23.21 -1.20
CA ALA A 5 -8.11 -22.84 -2.44
C ALA A 5 -7.16 -22.71 -3.66
N GLY A 6 -5.84 -22.88 -3.47
CA GLY A 6 -4.85 -22.76 -4.54
C GLY A 6 -4.62 -21.33 -5.03
N ILE A 7 -4.90 -20.33 -4.20
CA ILE A 7 -4.79 -18.90 -4.54
C ILE A 7 -3.87 -18.15 -3.60
N SER A 8 -2.83 -18.79 -3.07
CA SER A 8 -1.86 -18.18 -2.15
C SER A 8 -1.22 -16.91 -2.70
N ASP A 9 -0.97 -16.87 -4.02
CA ASP A 9 -0.37 -15.72 -4.69
C ASP A 9 -1.26 -14.46 -4.68
N TYR A 10 -2.55 -14.61 -4.36
CA TYR A 10 -3.54 -13.53 -4.32
C TYR A 10 -3.88 -13.05 -2.90
N VAL A 11 -3.14 -13.48 -1.88
CA VAL A 11 -3.39 -13.09 -0.48
C VAL A 11 -3.31 -11.57 -0.31
N ASP A 12 -2.35 -10.91 -0.95
CA ASP A 12 -2.21 -9.46 -0.88
C ASP A 12 -3.39 -8.72 -1.53
N LEU A 13 -3.96 -9.27 -2.59
CA LEU A 13 -5.17 -8.73 -3.21
C LEU A 13 -6.40 -8.92 -2.30
N LEU A 14 -6.52 -10.08 -1.64
CA LEU A 14 -7.56 -10.32 -0.63
C LEU A 14 -7.46 -9.34 0.54
N LEU A 15 -6.24 -9.04 1.01
CA LEU A 15 -6.02 -8.07 2.07
C LEU A 15 -6.36 -6.64 1.63
N ALA A 16 -6.09 -6.29 0.38
CA ALA A 16 -6.48 -5.00 -0.20
C ALA A 16 -8.01 -4.85 -0.29
N ILE A 17 -8.71 -5.91 -0.68
CA ILE A 17 -10.18 -5.96 -0.65
C ILE A 17 -10.68 -5.81 0.79
N MET A 18 -10.17 -6.56 1.75
CA MET A 18 -10.55 -6.43 3.17
C MET A 18 -10.35 -5.00 3.67
N GLN A 19 -9.23 -4.38 3.29
CA GLN A 19 -8.94 -3.00 3.67
C GLN A 19 -9.97 -2.02 3.08
N GLN A 20 -10.40 -2.23 1.84
CA GLN A 20 -11.43 -1.41 1.19
C GLN A 20 -12.81 -1.63 1.82
N GLU A 21 -13.18 -2.88 2.10
CA GLU A 21 -14.52 -3.23 2.59
C GLU A 21 -14.78 -2.82 4.03
N SER A 22 -13.81 -3.02 4.92
CA SER A 22 -14.04 -2.84 6.36
C SER A 22 -12.84 -2.30 7.12
N ALA A 23 -11.68 -2.17 6.48
CA ALA A 23 -10.38 -1.98 7.17
C ALA A 23 -10.11 -3.10 8.21
N GLY A 24 -10.60 -4.30 7.97
CA GLY A 24 -10.49 -5.46 8.87
C GLY A 24 -11.34 -5.34 10.15
N ARG A 25 -12.36 -4.49 10.15
CA ARG A 25 -13.20 -4.22 11.34
C ARG A 25 -14.57 -4.88 11.23
N GLY A 26 -15.14 -5.20 12.39
CA GLY A 26 -16.47 -5.83 12.48
C GLY A 26 -16.42 -7.34 12.28
N SER A 27 -17.59 -7.93 12.08
CA SER A 27 -17.76 -9.37 11.89
C SER A 27 -17.63 -9.78 10.41
N ASP A 28 -18.30 -9.09 9.51
CA ASP A 28 -18.23 -9.38 8.05
C ASP A 28 -17.13 -8.56 7.39
N VAL A 29 -15.87 -8.94 7.68
CA VAL A 29 -14.68 -8.14 7.30
C VAL A 29 -14.45 -8.05 5.80
N MET A 30 -15.01 -8.97 5.00
CA MET A 30 -14.91 -9.00 3.55
C MET A 30 -16.22 -8.57 2.85
N GLN A 31 -17.24 -8.19 3.63
CA GLN A 31 -18.59 -7.79 3.18
C GLN A 31 -19.24 -8.82 2.24
N THR A 32 -19.15 -10.10 2.62
CA THR A 32 -19.60 -11.23 1.79
C THR A 32 -20.97 -11.81 2.23
N SER A 33 -21.60 -11.26 3.26
CA SER A 33 -22.93 -11.73 3.71
C SER A 33 -23.96 -11.68 2.57
N GLU A 34 -23.99 -10.59 1.81
CA GLU A 34 -24.97 -10.40 0.73
C GLU A 34 -24.76 -11.41 -0.43
N ALA A 35 -23.52 -11.85 -0.68
CA ALA A 35 -23.22 -12.88 -1.66
C ALA A 35 -23.88 -14.24 -1.34
N LEU A 36 -24.15 -14.48 -0.06
CA LEU A 36 -24.88 -15.65 0.44
C LEU A 36 -26.39 -15.40 0.62
N GLY A 37 -26.90 -14.24 0.20
CA GLY A 37 -28.30 -13.86 0.40
C GLY A 37 -28.67 -13.52 1.86
N LEU A 38 -27.66 -13.24 2.69
CA LEU A 38 -27.82 -12.87 4.10
C LEU A 38 -27.87 -11.34 4.25
N ALA A 39 -28.39 -10.86 5.37
CA ALA A 39 -28.33 -9.45 5.69
C ALA A 39 -26.86 -8.99 5.87
N PRO A 40 -26.50 -7.74 5.51
CA PRO A 40 -25.15 -7.21 5.69
C PRO A 40 -24.65 -7.40 7.13
N GLY A 41 -23.39 -7.76 7.28
CA GLY A 41 -22.73 -7.91 8.58
C GLY A 41 -23.13 -9.18 9.39
N THR A 42 -23.84 -10.12 8.77
CA THR A 42 -24.31 -11.36 9.47
C THR A 42 -23.19 -12.36 9.70
N LEU A 43 -22.20 -12.45 8.82
CA LEU A 43 -21.13 -13.44 8.93
C LEU A 43 -20.14 -13.10 10.04
N SER A 44 -19.57 -14.16 10.66
CA SER A 44 -18.36 -13.99 11.48
C SER A 44 -17.16 -13.63 10.59
N ALA A 45 -16.13 -13.02 11.18
CA ALA A 45 -14.92 -12.64 10.45
C ALA A 45 -14.28 -13.85 9.73
N GLU A 46 -14.19 -14.98 10.40
CA GLU A 46 -13.67 -16.21 9.81
C GLU A 46 -14.50 -16.67 8.61
N ARG A 47 -15.83 -16.72 8.74
CA ARG A 47 -16.72 -17.15 7.66
C ARG A 47 -16.70 -16.17 6.50
N SER A 48 -16.64 -14.88 6.77
CA SER A 48 -16.50 -13.83 5.77
C SER A 48 -15.21 -13.99 4.95
N ILE A 49 -14.07 -14.30 5.60
CA ILE A 49 -12.81 -14.58 4.92
C ILE A 49 -12.90 -15.85 4.06
N GLN A 50 -13.46 -16.95 4.60
CA GLN A 50 -13.64 -18.19 3.85
C GLN A 50 -14.44 -17.97 2.58
N GLU A 51 -15.55 -17.23 2.68
CA GLU A 51 -16.41 -16.90 1.55
C GLU A 51 -15.71 -16.00 0.53
N ALA A 52 -14.97 -14.99 0.96
CA ALA A 52 -14.18 -14.14 0.08
C ALA A 52 -13.11 -14.93 -0.68
N VAL A 53 -12.45 -15.87 -0.04
CA VAL A 53 -11.47 -16.77 -0.70
C VAL A 53 -12.14 -17.62 -1.77
N ARG A 54 -13.34 -18.16 -1.47
CA ARG A 54 -14.13 -18.94 -2.45
C ARG A 54 -14.51 -18.07 -3.66
N ILE A 55 -15.09 -16.90 -3.42
CA ILE A 55 -15.47 -15.93 -4.46
C ILE A 55 -14.25 -15.54 -5.29
N MET A 56 -13.12 -15.24 -4.65
CA MET A 56 -11.87 -14.89 -5.35
C MET A 56 -11.40 -16.00 -6.28
N ALA A 57 -11.40 -17.25 -5.82
CA ALA A 57 -10.98 -18.39 -6.64
C ALA A 57 -11.89 -18.56 -7.88
N GLU A 58 -13.21 -18.39 -7.72
CA GLU A 58 -14.17 -18.44 -8.83
C GLU A 58 -13.96 -17.26 -9.81
N LEU A 59 -13.68 -16.07 -9.32
CA LEU A 59 -13.45 -14.89 -10.16
C LEU A 59 -12.10 -14.96 -10.89
N ILE A 60 -11.04 -15.49 -10.27
CA ILE A 60 -9.76 -15.76 -10.96
C ILE A 60 -10.01 -16.62 -12.19
N SER A 61 -10.79 -17.70 -12.04
CA SER A 61 -11.15 -18.58 -13.15
C SER A 61 -12.03 -17.88 -14.17
N SER A 62 -13.12 -17.24 -13.74
CA SER A 62 -14.13 -16.64 -14.63
C SER A 62 -13.58 -15.43 -15.41
N CYS A 63 -12.71 -14.64 -14.82
CA CYS A 63 -12.02 -13.52 -15.45
C CYS A 63 -10.79 -13.94 -16.24
N ASN A 64 -10.43 -15.26 -16.20
CA ASN A 64 -9.24 -15.81 -16.84
C ASN A 64 -7.95 -15.09 -16.42
N VAL A 65 -7.84 -14.73 -15.13
CA VAL A 65 -6.67 -14.05 -14.57
C VAL A 65 -5.46 -14.96 -14.62
N LYS A 66 -4.38 -14.50 -15.25
CA LYS A 66 -3.18 -15.32 -15.50
C LYS A 66 -2.22 -15.35 -14.32
N SER A 67 -2.15 -14.25 -13.58
CA SER A 67 -1.27 -14.08 -12.43
C SER A 67 -1.68 -12.84 -11.62
N PRO A 68 -1.15 -12.64 -10.41
CA PRO A 68 -1.31 -11.37 -9.68
C PRO A 68 -0.80 -10.12 -10.42
N ALA A 69 -0.02 -10.31 -11.50
CA ALA A 69 0.49 -9.24 -12.36
C ALA A 69 -0.37 -8.99 -13.61
N ASP A 70 -1.43 -9.74 -13.82
CA ASP A 70 -2.37 -9.57 -14.93
C ASP A 70 -3.32 -8.41 -14.70
N GLU A 71 -2.86 -7.17 -14.97
CA GLU A 71 -3.62 -5.96 -14.69
C GLU A 71 -5.04 -5.98 -15.31
N PRO A 72 -5.24 -6.31 -16.60
CA PRO A 72 -6.59 -6.37 -17.17
C PRO A 72 -7.50 -7.38 -16.46
N GLY A 73 -6.98 -8.56 -16.16
CA GLY A 73 -7.72 -9.62 -15.44
C GLY A 73 -8.03 -9.22 -14.01
N ILE A 74 -7.08 -8.62 -13.28
CA ILE A 74 -7.28 -8.10 -11.91
C ILE A 74 -8.33 -6.99 -11.87
N ARG A 75 -8.30 -6.03 -12.80
CA ARG A 75 -9.31 -4.97 -12.86
C ARG A 75 -10.72 -5.52 -13.10
N LEU A 76 -10.85 -6.50 -14.00
CA LEU A 76 -12.12 -7.18 -14.26
C LEU A 76 -12.62 -7.93 -13.03
N LEU A 77 -11.73 -8.68 -12.36
CA LEU A 77 -12.00 -9.42 -11.13
C LEU A 77 -12.47 -8.50 -10.01
N LEU A 78 -11.76 -7.39 -9.75
CA LEU A 78 -12.11 -6.45 -8.69
C LEU A 78 -13.50 -5.86 -8.90
N GLN A 79 -13.82 -5.40 -10.11
CA GLN A 79 -15.15 -4.87 -10.37
C GLN A 79 -16.24 -5.96 -10.27
N ALA A 80 -15.92 -7.20 -10.66
CA ALA A 80 -16.84 -8.33 -10.50
C ALA A 80 -17.02 -8.74 -9.03
N TYR A 81 -16.01 -8.55 -8.17
CA TYR A 81 -16.17 -8.74 -6.72
C TYR A 81 -17.24 -7.84 -6.14
N ASN A 82 -17.26 -6.57 -6.54
CA ASN A 82 -18.24 -5.58 -6.05
C ASN A 82 -19.61 -5.72 -6.74
N PHE A 83 -19.65 -6.00 -8.04
CA PHE A 83 -20.89 -6.04 -8.83
C PHE A 83 -21.54 -7.42 -8.93
N GLY A 84 -20.81 -8.46 -8.51
CA GLY A 84 -21.17 -9.85 -8.72
C GLY A 84 -20.66 -10.39 -10.06
N SER A 85 -20.60 -11.74 -10.18
CA SER A 85 -20.03 -12.47 -11.34
C SER A 85 -20.72 -12.16 -12.67
N GLY A 86 -21.98 -11.71 -12.67
CA GLY A 86 -22.69 -11.28 -13.88
C GLY A 86 -22.02 -10.12 -14.61
N TYR A 87 -21.21 -9.31 -13.92
CA TYR A 87 -20.43 -8.25 -14.53
C TYR A 87 -19.37 -8.77 -15.49
N VAL A 88 -18.77 -9.94 -15.23
CA VAL A 88 -17.74 -10.54 -16.10
C VAL A 88 -18.26 -10.70 -17.51
N THR A 89 -19.42 -11.37 -17.66
CA THR A 89 -20.06 -11.58 -18.98
C THR A 89 -20.41 -10.26 -19.65
N HIS A 90 -20.94 -9.29 -18.88
CA HIS A 90 -21.26 -7.99 -19.42
C HIS A 90 -20.04 -7.25 -19.96
N ALA A 91 -18.96 -7.20 -19.19
CA ALA A 91 -17.73 -6.48 -19.55
C ALA A 91 -17.05 -7.12 -20.78
N LEU A 92 -16.99 -8.45 -20.83
CA LEU A 92 -16.43 -9.18 -21.97
C LEU A 92 -17.22 -8.94 -23.27
N ASN A 93 -18.55 -8.91 -23.20
CA ASN A 93 -19.41 -8.68 -24.36
C ASN A 93 -19.47 -7.20 -24.80
N ASN A 94 -19.13 -6.26 -23.93
CA ASN A 94 -19.24 -4.80 -24.19
C ASN A 94 -17.89 -4.08 -24.19
N GLY A 95 -16.81 -4.75 -24.57
CA GLY A 95 -15.49 -4.11 -24.65
C GLY A 95 -14.31 -5.04 -24.44
N GLY A 96 -14.57 -6.35 -24.31
CA GLY A 96 -13.51 -7.37 -24.17
C GLY A 96 -12.86 -7.42 -22.79
N GLY A 97 -13.41 -6.70 -21.79
CA GLY A 97 -12.89 -6.66 -20.42
C GLY A 97 -13.35 -5.48 -19.60
N TRP A 98 -12.66 -5.22 -18.51
CA TRP A 98 -12.96 -4.07 -17.67
C TRP A 98 -12.68 -2.74 -18.40
N SER A 99 -13.61 -1.82 -18.27
CA SER A 99 -13.44 -0.41 -18.61
C SER A 99 -14.42 0.42 -17.79
N GLN A 100 -14.14 1.72 -17.59
CA GLN A 100 -15.08 2.60 -16.90
C GLN A 100 -16.44 2.64 -17.63
N ALA A 101 -16.43 2.63 -18.97
CA ALA A 101 -17.65 2.61 -19.78
C ALA A 101 -18.48 1.34 -19.56
N SER A 102 -17.84 0.14 -19.49
CA SER A 102 -18.54 -1.12 -19.20
C SER A 102 -19.10 -1.13 -17.77
N THR A 103 -18.36 -0.57 -16.82
CA THR A 103 -18.76 -0.42 -15.41
C THR A 103 -19.98 0.49 -15.29
N ASP A 104 -19.94 1.67 -15.88
CA ASP A 104 -21.05 2.64 -15.84
C ASP A 104 -22.31 2.10 -16.54
N SER A 105 -22.16 1.41 -17.67
CA SER A 105 -23.30 0.83 -18.39
C SER A 105 -23.97 -0.29 -17.59
N TYR A 106 -23.18 -1.12 -16.89
CA TYR A 106 -23.71 -2.15 -15.99
C TYR A 106 -24.42 -1.53 -14.81
N ALA A 107 -23.81 -0.57 -14.14
CA ALA A 107 -24.38 0.12 -13.00
C ALA A 107 -25.68 0.87 -13.40
N LYS A 108 -25.71 1.53 -14.55
CA LYS A 108 -26.92 2.16 -15.11
C LYS A 108 -28.06 1.16 -15.31
N LYS A 109 -27.76 0.01 -15.89
CA LYS A 109 -28.74 -1.05 -16.11
C LYS A 109 -29.35 -1.53 -14.79
N TYR A 110 -28.53 -1.89 -13.82
CA TYR A 110 -28.98 -2.49 -12.56
C TYR A 110 -29.47 -1.46 -11.52
N SER A 111 -29.12 -0.17 -11.68
CA SER A 111 -29.79 0.91 -10.93
C SER A 111 -31.17 1.24 -11.47
N HIS A 112 -31.59 0.63 -12.58
CA HIS A 112 -32.81 1.02 -13.34
C HIS A 112 -32.80 2.52 -13.73
N GLY A 113 -31.61 3.06 -14.05
CA GLY A 113 -31.40 4.46 -14.39
C GLY A 113 -31.47 5.43 -13.22
N ARG A 114 -31.55 4.94 -11.97
CA ARG A 114 -31.52 5.81 -10.78
C ARG A 114 -30.09 6.32 -10.56
N LYS A 115 -29.96 7.62 -10.29
CA LYS A 115 -28.70 8.29 -10.03
C LYS A 115 -28.49 8.54 -8.53
N ARG A 116 -27.23 8.56 -8.12
CA ARG A 116 -26.79 9.13 -6.85
C ARG A 116 -26.66 10.65 -6.97
N SER A 117 -26.58 11.34 -5.85
CA SER A 117 -26.33 12.77 -5.77
C SER A 117 -25.31 13.07 -4.67
N GLY A 118 -24.70 14.25 -4.73
CA GLY A 118 -23.77 14.75 -3.73
C GLY A 118 -22.52 13.86 -3.57
N LYS A 119 -21.99 13.81 -2.36
CA LYS A 119 -20.74 13.10 -2.04
C LYS A 119 -20.76 11.61 -2.40
N ALA A 120 -21.90 10.96 -2.35
CA ALA A 120 -22.02 9.56 -2.74
C ALA A 120 -21.77 9.34 -4.25
N ALA A 121 -22.23 10.26 -5.10
CA ALA A 121 -21.96 10.22 -6.53
C ALA A 121 -20.48 10.49 -6.84
N GLU A 122 -19.86 11.42 -6.11
CA GLU A 122 -18.42 11.74 -6.26
C GLU A 122 -17.52 10.55 -5.90
N ILE A 123 -17.88 9.79 -4.85
CA ILE A 123 -17.07 8.68 -4.35
C ILE A 123 -17.32 7.39 -5.14
N MET A 124 -18.61 6.99 -5.32
CA MET A 124 -18.97 5.66 -5.84
C MET A 124 -19.48 5.68 -7.28
N GLY A 125 -19.51 6.85 -7.93
CA GLY A 125 -20.01 7.03 -9.29
C GLY A 125 -21.50 7.38 -9.36
N GLU A 126 -21.92 7.79 -10.55
CA GLU A 126 -23.23 8.41 -10.82
C GLU A 126 -24.45 7.50 -10.55
N TRP A 127 -24.33 6.22 -10.86
CA TRP A 127 -25.47 5.29 -10.82
C TRP A 127 -25.66 4.66 -9.44
N ALA A 128 -26.91 4.54 -8.99
CA ALA A 128 -27.26 3.99 -7.68
C ALA A 128 -27.17 2.45 -7.65
N TYR A 129 -26.00 1.89 -8.03
CA TYR A 129 -25.69 0.47 -7.98
C TYR A 129 -24.19 0.27 -7.75
N GLY A 130 -23.81 -0.54 -6.76
CA GLY A 130 -22.43 -0.85 -6.39
C GLY A 130 -21.49 0.37 -6.36
N ASP A 131 -20.21 0.16 -6.40
CA ASP A 131 -19.18 1.20 -6.50
C ASP A 131 -18.56 1.17 -7.90
N GLN A 132 -18.81 2.18 -8.74
CA GLN A 132 -18.27 2.26 -10.09
C GLN A 132 -16.76 2.55 -10.13
N HIS A 133 -16.19 2.98 -9.00
CA HIS A 133 -14.77 3.25 -8.83
C HIS A 133 -14.07 2.19 -7.97
N TYR A 134 -14.73 1.05 -7.71
CA TYR A 134 -14.26 0.01 -6.79
C TYR A 134 -12.86 -0.49 -7.14
N THR A 135 -12.58 -0.69 -8.41
CA THR A 135 -11.27 -1.13 -8.89
C THR A 135 -10.16 -0.17 -8.43
N ASP A 136 -10.35 1.13 -8.64
CA ASP A 136 -9.37 2.15 -8.21
C ASP A 136 -9.33 2.29 -6.69
N HIS A 137 -10.46 2.07 -6.01
CA HIS A 137 -10.54 2.08 -4.55
C HIS A 137 -9.73 0.94 -3.91
N VAL A 138 -9.77 -0.28 -4.47
CA VAL A 138 -8.96 -1.40 -3.99
C VAL A 138 -7.49 -1.23 -4.40
N LEU A 139 -7.22 -0.78 -5.63
CA LEU A 139 -5.86 -0.61 -6.14
C LEU A 139 -5.05 0.47 -5.41
N ARG A 140 -5.69 1.30 -4.58
CA ARG A 140 -4.97 2.14 -3.60
C ARG A 140 -4.20 1.34 -2.56
N TYR A 141 -4.59 0.08 -2.34
CA TYR A 141 -4.02 -0.85 -1.35
C TYR A 141 -3.28 -2.02 -1.99
N TYR A 142 -3.27 -2.11 -3.33
CA TYR A 142 -2.65 -3.19 -4.08
C TYR A 142 -1.95 -2.67 -5.33
N THR A 143 -0.68 -3.06 -5.49
CA THR A 143 0.10 -2.73 -6.70
C THR A 143 0.17 -3.95 -7.60
N ILE A 144 -0.33 -3.82 -8.83
CA ILE A 144 -0.21 -4.83 -9.85
C ILE A 144 1.21 -4.77 -10.41
N SER A 145 2.02 -5.81 -10.14
CA SER A 145 3.42 -5.87 -10.59
C SER A 145 3.50 -6.56 -11.94
N SER A 146 3.84 -5.83 -12.99
CA SER A 146 4.11 -6.40 -14.31
C SER A 146 5.56 -6.92 -14.39
N THR A 147 5.77 -8.23 -14.17
CA THR A 147 7.01 -8.92 -14.56
C THR A 147 6.66 -10.27 -15.16
N PRO A 148 7.08 -10.57 -16.42
CA PRO A 148 6.90 -11.91 -17.01
C PRO A 148 7.83 -12.90 -16.31
N GLY A 149 7.28 -14.07 -15.97
CA GLY A 149 7.95 -15.10 -15.20
C GLY A 149 9.19 -15.70 -15.87
N THR A 150 10.17 -15.99 -15.07
CA THR A 150 11.03 -17.17 -15.19
C THR A 150 10.90 -17.95 -13.89
N SER A 151 10.42 -19.17 -14.05
CA SER A 151 10.35 -20.18 -13.00
C SER A 151 11.77 -20.53 -12.55
N ASP A 152 12.11 -20.21 -11.31
CA ASP A 152 13.01 -21.07 -10.55
C ASP A 152 12.61 -21.06 -9.07
N SER A 153 12.47 -22.28 -8.57
CA SER A 153 11.93 -22.60 -7.26
C SER A 153 12.99 -22.42 -6.19
N THR A 154 12.88 -21.36 -5.42
CA THR A 154 13.24 -21.32 -3.98
C THR A 154 12.60 -20.09 -3.36
N GLY A 155 11.81 -20.28 -2.30
CA GLY A 155 10.88 -19.32 -1.76
C GLY A 155 11.48 -17.98 -1.32
N SER A 156 10.85 -16.93 -1.74
CA SER A 156 10.57 -15.68 -1.02
C SER A 156 9.79 -14.77 -1.96
N GLY A 157 8.48 -14.62 -1.76
CA GLY A 157 7.64 -13.72 -2.53
C GLY A 157 8.09 -12.26 -2.35
N THR A 158 8.81 -11.75 -3.34
CA THR A 158 9.15 -10.32 -3.41
C THR A 158 7.99 -9.55 -4.03
N VAL A 159 7.28 -8.78 -3.22
CA VAL A 159 6.43 -7.69 -3.72
C VAL A 159 7.35 -6.70 -4.44
N SER A 160 7.05 -6.42 -5.70
CA SER A 160 7.82 -5.45 -6.50
C SER A 160 7.85 -4.10 -5.78
N GLY A 161 9.04 -3.58 -5.54
CA GLY A 161 9.22 -2.25 -4.98
C GLY A 161 8.57 -1.20 -5.85
N GLY A 162 8.04 -0.15 -5.23
CA GLY A 162 7.45 1.01 -5.91
C GLY A 162 8.42 1.68 -6.90
N VAL A 163 7.95 2.73 -7.56
CA VAL A 163 8.71 3.49 -8.56
C VAL A 163 10.08 3.94 -8.04
N ALA A 164 10.18 4.18 -6.73
CA ALA A 164 11.41 4.58 -6.03
C ALA A 164 12.58 3.62 -6.25
N GLY A 165 12.36 2.30 -6.24
CA GLY A 165 13.41 1.30 -6.40
C GLY A 165 14.13 1.34 -7.75
N ASN A 166 13.47 1.87 -8.77
CA ASN A 166 13.97 1.91 -10.15
C ASN A 166 14.72 3.21 -10.49
N ILE A 167 14.79 4.19 -9.58
CA ILE A 167 15.43 5.49 -9.83
C ILE A 167 16.90 5.45 -9.38
N PRO A 168 17.88 5.57 -10.28
CA PRO A 168 19.28 5.66 -9.91
C PRO A 168 19.55 6.80 -8.92
N LYS A 169 20.48 6.62 -7.99
CA LYS A 169 20.75 7.56 -6.90
C LYS A 169 21.00 9.00 -7.41
N GLU A 170 21.74 9.13 -8.48
CA GLU A 170 22.09 10.40 -9.12
C GLU A 170 20.86 11.11 -9.75
N ALA A 171 19.86 10.35 -10.17
CA ALA A 171 18.65 10.88 -10.79
C ALA A 171 17.53 11.22 -9.78
N ARG A 172 17.64 10.79 -8.52
CA ARG A 172 16.56 10.91 -7.52
C ARG A 172 16.16 12.36 -7.24
N LYS A 173 17.13 13.24 -7.11
CA LYS A 173 16.86 14.67 -6.87
C LYS A 173 16.11 15.33 -8.05
N ALA A 174 16.51 15.03 -9.28
CA ALA A 174 15.81 15.51 -10.48
C ALA A 174 14.41 14.87 -10.62
N TYR A 175 14.28 13.60 -10.24
CA TYR A 175 12.99 12.93 -10.19
C TYR A 175 12.02 13.62 -9.23
N LEU A 176 12.46 13.93 -8.01
CA LEU A 176 11.62 14.64 -7.04
C LEU A 176 11.31 16.08 -7.49
N PHE A 177 12.29 16.78 -7.99
CA PHE A 177 12.23 18.21 -8.32
C PHE A 177 12.65 18.50 -9.76
N PRO A 178 11.84 18.19 -10.76
CA PRO A 178 12.19 18.34 -12.17
C PRO A 178 12.43 19.82 -12.56
N ASN A 179 11.85 20.77 -11.81
CA ASN A 179 12.01 22.21 -12.03
C ASN A 179 12.99 22.86 -11.05
N GLY A 180 13.85 22.07 -10.42
CA GLY A 180 14.79 22.53 -9.39
C GLY A 180 14.22 22.44 -7.97
N VAL A 181 15.13 22.35 -7.00
CA VAL A 181 14.75 22.19 -5.58
C VAL A 181 14.23 23.49 -5.01
N PRO A 182 13.02 23.50 -4.43
CA PRO A 182 12.49 24.68 -3.73
C PRO A 182 13.40 25.15 -2.59
N GLN A 183 13.61 26.47 -2.50
CA GLN A 183 14.51 27.09 -1.52
C GLN A 183 13.78 27.62 -0.28
N THR A 184 12.46 27.56 -0.24
CA THR A 184 11.62 27.99 0.88
C THR A 184 10.69 26.88 1.33
N GLU A 185 10.34 26.86 2.61
CA GLU A 185 9.41 25.89 3.16
C GLU A 185 8.04 25.92 2.45
N SER A 186 7.51 27.13 2.19
CA SER A 186 6.22 27.29 1.53
C SER A 186 6.22 26.65 0.14
N ALA A 187 7.25 26.90 -0.68
CA ALA A 187 7.39 26.26 -1.99
C ALA A 187 7.60 24.75 -1.88
N MET A 188 8.38 24.28 -0.89
CA MET A 188 8.58 22.83 -0.67
C MET A 188 7.27 22.13 -0.29
N ARG A 189 6.43 22.74 0.54
CA ARG A 189 5.14 22.17 0.95
C ARG A 189 4.19 21.86 -0.24
N THR A 190 4.36 22.52 -1.39
CA THR A 190 3.58 22.20 -2.59
C THR A 190 3.91 20.82 -3.18
N TYR A 191 5.08 20.27 -2.88
CA TYR A 191 5.52 18.92 -3.28
C TYR A 191 5.15 17.85 -2.26
N LEU A 192 4.68 18.22 -1.07
CA LEU A 192 4.41 17.31 0.03
C LEU A 192 2.93 16.94 0.13
N THR A 193 2.70 15.81 0.76
CA THR A 193 1.37 15.33 1.17
C THR A 193 1.47 14.66 2.52
N THR A 194 0.39 14.68 3.29
CA THR A 194 0.29 13.91 4.54
C THR A 194 -0.46 12.63 4.26
N ILE A 195 0.15 11.51 4.61
CA ILE A 195 -0.40 10.17 4.46
C ILE A 195 -0.64 9.55 5.84
N SER A 196 -1.69 8.75 5.96
CA SER A 196 -1.88 7.85 7.10
C SER A 196 -1.24 6.51 6.77
N VAL A 197 -0.40 6.00 7.65
CA VAL A 197 0.28 4.72 7.51
C VAL A 197 -0.10 3.79 8.67
N PRO A 198 -0.27 2.48 8.41
CA PRO A 198 -0.53 1.50 9.45
C PRO A 198 0.76 1.20 10.22
N ILE A 199 0.64 0.96 11.51
CA ILE A 199 1.75 0.58 12.39
C ILE A 199 1.28 -0.44 13.42
N ASN A 200 2.21 -1.16 14.04
CA ASN A 200 2.00 -1.72 15.37
C ASN A 200 2.58 -0.72 16.39
N ASP A 201 1.83 -0.35 17.39
CA ASP A 201 2.32 0.56 18.44
C ASP A 201 3.40 -0.09 19.33
N ILE A 202 3.89 0.63 20.32
CA ILE A 202 4.93 0.12 21.24
C ILE A 202 4.52 -1.14 22.02
N PHE A 203 3.22 -1.42 22.11
CA PHE A 203 2.67 -2.62 22.75
C PHE A 203 2.43 -3.74 21.73
N GLY A 204 2.57 -3.47 20.43
CA GLY A 204 2.31 -4.42 19.36
C GLY A 204 0.87 -4.40 18.85
N ASN A 205 0.03 -3.45 19.29
CA ASN A 205 -1.34 -3.33 18.81
C ASN A 205 -1.41 -2.60 17.47
N PRO A 206 -2.28 -3.03 16.54
CA PRO A 206 -2.53 -2.31 15.31
C PRO A 206 -3.00 -0.87 15.57
N ASN A 207 -2.38 0.08 14.89
CA ASN A 207 -2.64 1.50 15.01
C ASN A 207 -2.32 2.21 13.68
N THR A 208 -2.48 3.53 13.63
CA THR A 208 -2.08 4.36 12.49
C THR A 208 -1.30 5.59 12.95
N MET A 209 -0.48 6.14 12.08
CA MET A 209 0.15 7.44 12.27
C MET A 209 0.14 8.25 10.97
N ASN A 210 0.23 9.57 11.10
CA ASN A 210 0.32 10.46 9.95
C ASN A 210 1.77 10.88 9.72
N LEU A 211 2.21 10.84 8.46
CA LEU A 211 3.52 11.31 8.02
C LEU A 211 3.37 12.28 6.87
N THR A 212 4.12 13.38 6.89
CA THR A 212 4.24 14.29 5.75
C THR A 212 5.45 13.87 4.94
N VAL A 213 5.22 13.51 3.66
CA VAL A 213 6.24 12.99 2.76
C VAL A 213 6.12 13.63 1.38
N HIS A 214 7.13 13.47 0.53
CA HIS A 214 7.05 13.89 -0.85
C HIS A 214 5.96 13.11 -1.61
N LYS A 215 5.11 13.81 -2.39
CA LYS A 215 3.96 13.21 -3.11
C LYS A 215 4.35 12.00 -3.95
N LYS A 216 5.51 12.03 -4.62
CA LYS A 216 5.98 10.94 -5.46
C LYS A 216 6.46 9.70 -4.69
N LEU A 217 6.67 9.81 -3.39
CA LEU A 217 7.12 8.73 -2.51
C LEU A 217 6.00 8.23 -1.58
N ALA A 218 4.83 8.83 -1.64
CA ALA A 218 3.73 8.57 -0.72
C ALA A 218 3.35 7.08 -0.69
N GLU A 219 3.26 6.44 -1.85
CA GLU A 219 2.87 5.03 -1.94
C GLU A 219 4.02 4.09 -1.56
N ASP A 220 5.27 4.41 -1.92
CA ASP A 220 6.44 3.64 -1.49
C ASP A 220 6.57 3.63 0.04
N VAL A 221 6.39 4.80 0.67
CA VAL A 221 6.41 4.93 2.14
C VAL A 221 5.23 4.16 2.75
N ARG A 222 4.02 4.30 2.20
CA ARG A 222 2.85 3.55 2.68
C ARG A 222 3.08 2.05 2.60
N GLY A 223 3.58 1.55 1.48
CA GLY A 223 3.91 0.14 1.27
C GLY A 223 4.94 -0.38 2.27
N ALA A 224 6.01 0.39 2.54
CA ALA A 224 7.01 0.02 3.54
C ALA A 224 6.40 -0.10 4.95
N PHE A 225 5.52 0.82 5.35
CA PHE A 225 4.83 0.73 6.66
C PHE A 225 3.84 -0.45 6.73
N VAL A 226 3.13 -0.76 5.64
CA VAL A 226 2.28 -1.96 5.56
C VAL A 226 3.11 -3.23 5.76
N ASP A 227 4.25 -3.35 5.06
CA ASP A 227 5.12 -4.51 5.17
C ASP A 227 5.76 -4.61 6.57
N MET A 228 6.15 -3.47 7.19
CA MET A 228 6.65 -3.45 8.57
C MET A 228 5.58 -3.88 9.58
N GLN A 229 4.33 -3.42 9.42
CA GLN A 229 3.23 -3.83 10.30
C GLN A 229 3.00 -5.34 10.19
N ARG A 230 2.98 -5.89 8.97
CA ARG A 230 2.86 -7.35 8.72
C ARG A 230 4.01 -8.14 9.34
N ALA A 231 5.24 -7.58 9.29
CA ALA A 231 6.39 -8.18 9.94
C ALA A 231 6.39 -8.09 11.47
N GLY A 232 5.35 -7.49 12.07
CA GLY A 232 5.20 -7.34 13.51
C GLY A 232 6.11 -6.27 14.13
N PHE A 233 6.78 -5.43 13.31
CA PHE A 233 7.66 -4.39 13.82
C PHE A 233 6.88 -3.29 14.53
N ARG A 234 7.39 -2.84 15.69
CA ARG A 234 6.72 -1.85 16.55
C ARG A 234 7.25 -0.45 16.29
N ILE A 235 6.35 0.53 16.30
CA ILE A 235 6.65 1.93 16.04
C ILE A 235 6.25 2.80 17.22
N ASP A 236 7.19 3.58 17.73
CA ASP A 236 6.91 4.69 18.62
C ASP A 236 6.60 5.94 17.78
N LYS A 237 5.34 6.37 17.79
CA LYS A 237 4.88 7.56 17.05
C LYS A 237 5.59 8.84 17.50
N THR A 238 6.05 8.89 18.75
CA THR A 238 6.72 10.06 19.33
C THR A 238 8.19 10.13 18.93
N GLN A 239 8.71 9.01 18.37
CA GLN A 239 10.10 8.84 17.97
C GLN A 239 10.23 8.45 16.49
N THR A 240 9.23 8.81 15.68
CA THR A 240 9.22 8.50 14.24
C THR A 240 8.71 9.72 13.49
N ALA A 241 9.48 10.21 12.52
CA ALA A 241 9.11 11.38 11.73
C ALA A 241 9.69 11.34 10.31
N ALA A 242 9.09 12.10 9.40
CA ALA A 242 9.55 12.25 8.03
C ALA A 242 9.96 13.70 7.73
N PHE A 243 9.00 14.58 7.41
CA PHE A 243 9.28 15.96 7.04
C PHE A 243 9.68 16.84 8.23
N CYS A 244 10.79 17.54 8.06
CA CYS A 244 11.20 18.64 8.96
C CYS A 244 11.97 19.68 8.15
N TRP A 245 11.44 20.91 8.10
CA TRP A 245 12.12 21.99 7.40
C TRP A 245 13.30 22.50 8.22
N ARG A 246 14.51 22.09 7.83
CA ARG A 246 15.77 22.47 8.50
C ARG A 246 16.97 22.33 7.57
N THR A 247 18.07 22.94 7.94
CA THR A 247 19.38 22.65 7.34
C THR A 247 20.01 21.41 7.97
N MET A 248 21.06 20.88 7.35
CA MET A 248 21.82 19.75 7.90
C MET A 248 22.58 20.17 9.14
N SER A 249 22.60 19.34 10.19
CA SER A 249 23.35 19.60 11.41
C SER A 249 24.86 19.69 11.18
N SER A 250 25.37 18.94 10.20
CA SER A 250 26.79 18.91 9.80
C SER A 250 27.15 20.04 8.83
N ASN A 251 26.19 20.72 8.19
CA ASN A 251 26.42 21.79 7.25
C ASN A 251 25.18 22.70 7.12
N HIS A 252 25.18 23.81 7.87
CA HIS A 252 24.05 24.75 7.91
C HIS A 252 23.77 25.49 6.59
N ASN A 253 24.66 25.37 5.58
CA ASN A 253 24.42 25.92 4.23
C ASN A 253 23.68 24.94 3.31
N LYS A 254 23.39 23.71 3.78
CA LYS A 254 22.68 22.69 3.00
C LYS A 254 21.34 22.36 3.66
N ILE A 255 20.29 22.33 2.85
CA ILE A 255 18.96 21.87 3.27
C ILE A 255 19.04 20.36 3.55
N SER A 256 18.45 19.94 4.67
CA SER A 256 18.35 18.52 5.04
C SER A 256 17.45 17.75 4.08
N TYR A 257 17.72 16.46 3.88
CA TYR A 257 16.85 15.59 3.11
C TYR A 257 15.46 15.42 3.75
N HIS A 258 15.34 15.57 5.08
CA HIS A 258 14.04 15.64 5.76
C HIS A 258 13.19 16.81 5.28
N ALA A 259 13.80 17.94 4.94
CA ALA A 259 13.10 19.08 4.37
C ALA A 259 12.53 18.82 2.96
N TYR A 260 12.94 17.76 2.31
CA TYR A 260 12.39 17.31 1.02
C TYR A 260 11.23 16.32 1.19
N GLY A 261 10.93 15.87 2.41
CA GLY A 261 9.97 14.80 2.67
C GLY A 261 10.39 13.45 2.05
N SER A 262 11.70 13.27 1.84
CA SER A 262 12.28 12.08 1.19
C SER A 262 13.04 11.18 2.15
N CYS A 263 12.95 11.44 3.46
CA CYS A 263 13.57 10.66 4.52
C CYS A 263 12.59 10.36 5.63
N ILE A 264 12.80 9.24 6.28
CA ILE A 264 12.06 8.83 7.46
C ILE A 264 13.06 8.40 8.53
N ASP A 265 12.93 8.95 9.75
CA ASP A 265 13.62 8.47 10.94
C ASP A 265 12.63 7.64 11.76
N ILE A 266 13.01 6.43 12.16
CA ILE A 266 12.17 5.47 12.86
C ILE A 266 12.76 5.14 14.23
N ASN A 267 11.96 5.34 15.31
CA ASN A 267 12.31 4.94 16.68
C ASN A 267 13.72 5.44 17.08
N TRP A 268 14.00 6.75 16.93
CA TRP A 268 15.37 7.28 17.00
C TRP A 268 16.10 7.07 18.32
N ASN A 269 15.40 6.89 19.45
CA ASN A 269 16.05 6.58 20.73
C ASN A 269 16.58 5.13 20.79
N HIS A 270 16.02 4.26 19.96
CA HIS A 270 16.42 2.84 19.83
C HIS A 270 17.39 2.60 18.67
N ASN A 271 17.51 3.53 17.75
CA ASN A 271 18.29 3.42 16.51
C ASN A 271 19.19 4.66 16.34
N PRO A 272 20.31 4.75 17.09
CA PRO A 272 21.04 6.01 17.21
C PRO A 272 21.83 6.37 15.93
N TYR A 273 22.04 7.69 15.75
CA TYR A 273 23.14 8.19 14.93
C TYR A 273 24.44 8.09 15.71
N THR A 274 25.53 7.61 15.08
CA THR A 274 26.82 7.50 15.72
C THR A 274 27.97 7.51 14.73
N THR A 275 29.11 8.12 15.11
CA THR A 275 30.39 8.04 14.40
C THR A 275 31.23 6.87 14.89
N SER A 276 30.88 6.30 16.03
CA SER A 276 31.50 5.13 16.65
C SER A 276 30.37 4.28 17.22
N PRO A 277 29.94 3.21 16.55
CA PRO A 277 28.84 2.39 17.04
C PRO A 277 29.06 1.96 18.48
N PRO A 278 28.08 2.16 19.37
CA PRO A 278 28.19 1.68 20.75
C PRO A 278 28.42 0.17 20.75
N ALA A 279 29.35 -0.29 21.59
CA ALA A 279 29.69 -1.72 21.67
C ALA A 279 28.47 -2.62 21.93
N ASN A 280 27.45 -2.06 22.58
CA ASN A 280 26.21 -2.75 22.97
C ASN A 280 25.06 -2.59 21.97
N TYR A 281 25.19 -1.74 20.94
CA TYR A 281 24.11 -1.61 19.95
C TYR A 281 24.07 -2.86 19.05
N ARG A 282 22.90 -3.44 18.93
CA ARG A 282 22.59 -4.55 18.03
C ARG A 282 21.29 -4.25 17.31
N PRO A 283 21.25 -4.20 15.97
CA PRO A 283 20.00 -4.14 15.22
C PRO A 283 19.06 -5.27 15.66
N GLY A 284 17.79 -4.92 15.91
CA GLY A 284 16.79 -5.90 16.37
C GLY A 284 16.93 -6.41 17.81
N ALA A 285 17.77 -5.77 18.65
CA ALA A 285 18.00 -6.21 20.04
C ALA A 285 16.78 -6.04 20.94
N ASP A 286 15.91 -5.10 20.61
CA ASP A 286 14.62 -4.88 21.29
C ASP A 286 13.50 -4.66 20.24
N PRO A 287 12.22 -4.70 20.62
CA PRO A 287 11.10 -4.61 19.69
C PRO A 287 11.00 -3.29 18.89
N LEU A 288 11.74 -2.25 19.29
CA LEU A 288 11.78 -0.93 18.65
C LEU A 288 13.09 -0.68 17.89
N SER A 289 14.12 -1.54 18.07
CA SER A 289 15.34 -1.44 17.27
C SER A 289 15.17 -2.15 15.93
N ILE A 290 15.63 -1.51 14.85
CA ILE A 290 15.39 -1.92 13.47
C ILE A 290 16.18 -3.20 13.15
N PRO A 291 15.49 -4.34 12.88
CA PRO A 291 16.14 -5.57 12.48
C PRO A 291 16.39 -5.64 10.95
N ASP A 292 17.21 -6.59 10.52
CA ASP A 292 17.59 -6.74 9.11
C ASP A 292 16.43 -6.92 8.15
N ASN A 293 15.36 -7.60 8.56
CA ASN A 293 14.15 -7.76 7.74
C ASN A 293 13.43 -6.43 7.50
N VAL A 294 13.41 -5.52 8.47
CA VAL A 294 12.85 -4.17 8.31
C VAL A 294 13.74 -3.33 7.38
N VAL A 295 15.06 -3.47 7.49
CA VAL A 295 16.00 -2.84 6.54
C VAL A 295 15.73 -3.35 5.12
N ALA A 296 15.53 -4.66 4.95
CA ALA A 296 15.22 -5.26 3.65
C ALA A 296 13.88 -4.74 3.08
N ILE A 297 12.85 -4.56 3.92
CA ILE A 297 11.58 -3.95 3.53
C ILE A 297 11.81 -2.56 2.92
N TRP A 298 12.50 -1.67 3.62
CA TRP A 298 12.75 -0.33 3.12
C TRP A 298 13.58 -0.31 1.83
N LYS A 299 14.60 -1.17 1.72
CA LYS A 299 15.41 -1.32 0.50
C LYS A 299 14.56 -1.79 -0.69
N LYS A 300 13.63 -2.72 -0.47
CA LYS A 300 12.66 -3.17 -1.45
C LYS A 300 11.78 -2.03 -1.97
N HIS A 301 11.38 -1.10 -1.10
CA HIS A 301 10.65 0.11 -1.46
C HIS A 301 11.55 1.24 -1.96
N GLY A 302 12.81 0.97 -2.29
CA GLY A 302 13.72 1.90 -2.96
C GLY A 302 14.44 2.88 -2.03
N PHE A 303 14.42 2.68 -0.73
CA PHE A 303 15.11 3.54 0.22
C PHE A 303 16.49 2.97 0.59
N TYR A 304 17.45 3.86 0.83
CA TYR A 304 18.76 3.52 1.41
C TYR A 304 18.68 3.63 2.93
N TRP A 305 19.41 2.77 3.61
CA TRP A 305 19.52 2.82 5.07
C TRP A 305 20.80 3.52 5.53
N GLY A 306 20.71 4.39 6.52
CA GLY A 306 21.85 5.09 7.09
C GLY A 306 22.82 4.18 7.86
N GLY A 307 22.36 2.98 8.27
CA GLY A 307 23.23 1.95 8.84
C GLY A 307 24.26 1.36 7.86
N ASP A 308 24.06 1.51 6.54
CA ASP A 308 25.01 1.08 5.52
C ASP A 308 26.13 2.11 5.26
N TRP A 309 26.07 3.32 5.82
CA TRP A 309 27.07 4.37 5.57
C TRP A 309 28.44 3.96 6.09
N LYS A 310 29.51 4.42 5.41
CA LYS A 310 30.88 3.96 5.70
C LYS A 310 31.50 4.60 6.95
N SER A 311 31.33 5.90 7.16
CA SER A 311 32.03 6.67 8.18
C SER A 311 31.21 6.98 9.43
N ALA A 312 29.92 7.19 9.26
CA ALA A 312 28.95 7.35 10.35
C ALA A 312 27.81 6.37 10.12
N LYS A 313 27.13 6.01 11.18
CA LYS A 313 25.94 5.17 11.13
C LYS A 313 24.76 5.97 11.60
N ASP A 314 23.66 5.93 10.83
CA ASP A 314 22.39 6.54 11.19
C ASP A 314 21.31 5.46 11.12
N TYR A 315 21.22 4.71 12.19
CA TYR A 315 20.41 3.49 12.21
C TYR A 315 18.91 3.74 12.11
N MET A 316 18.43 4.94 12.53
CA MET A 316 17.02 5.33 12.40
C MET A 316 16.64 5.71 10.97
N HIS A 317 17.62 6.10 10.13
CA HIS A 317 17.42 6.90 8.92
C HIS A 317 17.26 6.06 7.66
N PHE A 318 16.12 6.24 6.99
CA PHE A 318 15.87 5.76 5.64
C PHE A 318 15.70 6.93 4.68
N THR A 319 16.42 6.92 3.56
CA THR A 319 16.43 8.02 2.59
C THR A 319 16.23 7.51 1.17
N PHE A 320 15.41 8.25 0.41
CA PHE A 320 15.26 8.06 -1.03
C PHE A 320 16.34 8.81 -1.78
#